data_693a0eff05e7357107aaf78125122439
#
_entry.id   693a0eff05e7357107aaf78125122439
#
_cell.length_a   1.000
_cell.length_b   1.000
_cell.length_c   1.000
_cell.angle_alpha   90.00
_cell.angle_beta   90.00
_cell.angle_gamma   90.00
#
_symmetry.space_group_name_H-M   'P 1'
#
loop_
_entity.id
_entity.type
_entity.pdbx_description
1 polymer ?
#
loop_
_entity_poly.entity_id
_entity_poly.type
_entity_poly.pdbx_seq_one_letter_code
_entity_poly.pdbx_strand_id
1 'polypeptide(L)'
;GMGASNNVGIKRSNTKYAFILNPDVMFNQDTFSNLLVSLEKIEDFSIISPINEDSNFPNYEIKKNYQKISDDIIEVDNVDGFSMLINKSKFGDENYFDENFFLYLENTDLCLRQKNKNEKIYILKNSKIKHLGSYTTKQDFSNNLEYVRNWHWMWSKFYYNKKHYGYFSAFTKTFHNLLSAIIKYSFYSILFNNHKKNIYKMRFFGLLNSILGKKSYLRPEN
;
A
#
# COMPACT_ATOMS: atom_id res chain seq x y z
N GLY A 1 10.75 5.49 -4.54
CA GLY A 1 9.68 4.96 -3.69
C GLY A 1 9.59 3.45 -3.79
N MET A 2 8.85 2.85 -2.87
CA MET A 2 8.73 1.37 -2.78
C MET A 2 8.29 0.75 -4.12
N GLY A 3 7.26 1.28 -4.76
CA GLY A 3 6.79 0.77 -6.05
C GLY A 3 7.84 0.80 -7.15
N ALA A 4 8.59 1.89 -7.29
CA ALA A 4 9.65 1.99 -8.29
C ALA A 4 10.78 0.98 -8.04
N SER A 5 11.20 0.80 -6.78
CA SER A 5 12.23 -0.20 -6.43
C SER A 5 11.76 -1.62 -6.73
N ASN A 6 10.50 -1.93 -6.38
CA ASN A 6 9.89 -3.23 -6.67
C ASN A 6 9.78 -3.49 -8.18
N ASN A 7 9.41 -2.47 -8.98
CA ASN A 7 9.39 -2.60 -10.45
C ASN A 7 10.74 -3.01 -11.01
N VAL A 8 11.84 -2.42 -10.52
CA VAL A 8 13.20 -2.78 -10.94
C VAL A 8 13.52 -4.24 -10.59
N GLY A 9 13.18 -4.68 -9.37
CA GLY A 9 13.39 -6.05 -8.93
C GLY A 9 12.60 -7.06 -9.75
N ILE A 10 11.31 -6.82 -9.95
CA ILE A 10 10.42 -7.68 -10.71
C ILE A 10 10.88 -7.81 -12.17
N LYS A 11 11.26 -6.68 -12.81
CA LYS A 11 11.74 -6.68 -14.20
C LYS A 11 13.06 -7.42 -14.39
N ARG A 12 13.95 -7.38 -13.40
CA ARG A 12 15.24 -8.12 -13.43
C ARG A 12 15.09 -9.61 -13.16
N SER A 13 14.02 -10.03 -12.51
CA SER A 13 13.74 -11.44 -12.25
C SER A 13 13.36 -12.17 -13.54
N ASN A 14 13.98 -13.31 -13.82
CA ASN A 14 13.68 -14.17 -14.96
C ASN A 14 12.68 -15.27 -14.61
N THR A 15 12.13 -15.29 -13.39
CA THR A 15 11.15 -16.27 -12.93
C THR A 15 9.73 -15.90 -13.33
N LYS A 16 8.83 -16.91 -13.38
CA LYS A 16 7.39 -16.72 -13.62
C LYS A 16 6.74 -15.87 -12.52
N TYR A 17 7.17 -16.07 -11.28
CA TYR A 17 6.66 -15.39 -10.10
C TYR A 17 7.74 -14.49 -9.50
N ALA A 18 7.33 -13.35 -8.93
CA ALA A 18 8.18 -12.47 -8.12
C ALA A 18 7.56 -12.27 -6.76
N PHE A 19 8.32 -12.55 -5.70
CA PHE A 19 7.85 -12.38 -4.33
C PHE A 19 8.40 -11.08 -3.75
N ILE A 20 7.52 -10.10 -3.56
CA ILE A 20 7.83 -8.82 -2.94
C ILE A 20 7.71 -8.98 -1.45
N LEU A 21 8.74 -8.55 -0.73
CA LEU A 21 8.82 -8.63 0.72
C LEU A 21 9.45 -7.37 1.30
N ASN A 22 8.84 -6.85 2.36
CA ASN A 22 9.48 -5.84 3.17
C ASN A 22 10.57 -6.47 4.06
N PRO A 23 11.64 -5.74 4.40
CA PRO A 23 12.75 -6.26 5.21
C PRO A 23 12.36 -6.56 6.68
N ASP A 24 11.20 -6.11 7.12
CA ASP A 24 10.63 -6.32 8.47
C ASP A 24 9.52 -7.38 8.50
N VAL A 25 9.48 -8.28 7.50
CA VAL A 25 8.62 -9.45 7.47
C VAL A 25 9.39 -10.68 7.97
N MET A 26 8.81 -11.38 8.93
CA MET A 26 9.30 -12.66 9.43
C MET A 26 8.43 -13.80 8.91
N PHE A 27 9.08 -14.90 8.54
CA PHE A 27 8.43 -16.14 8.12
C PHE A 27 8.35 -17.13 9.25
N ASN A 28 7.24 -17.86 9.31
CA ASN A 28 7.16 -19.07 10.10
C ASN A 28 7.82 -20.24 9.36
N GLN A 29 8.15 -21.30 10.09
CA GLN A 29 8.81 -22.47 9.54
C GLN A 29 8.08 -23.04 8.32
N ASP A 30 6.75 -23.03 8.34
CA ASP A 30 5.92 -23.64 7.30
C ASP A 30 5.38 -22.63 6.26
N THR A 31 5.78 -21.36 6.32
CA THR A 31 5.24 -20.32 5.42
C THR A 31 5.41 -20.67 3.95
N PHE A 32 6.63 -21.06 3.54
CA PHE A 32 6.92 -21.36 2.15
C PHE A 32 6.34 -22.71 1.69
N SER A 33 6.39 -23.75 2.52
CA SER A 33 5.79 -25.03 2.17
C SER A 33 4.28 -24.90 1.97
N ASN A 34 3.61 -24.20 2.87
CA ASN A 34 2.17 -23.93 2.75
C ASN A 34 1.84 -23.04 1.53
N LEU A 35 2.70 -22.06 1.20
CA LEU A 35 2.56 -21.26 -0.01
C LEU A 35 2.62 -22.15 -1.26
N LEU A 36 3.61 -23.02 -1.36
CA LEU A 36 3.78 -23.92 -2.51
C LEU A 36 2.60 -24.90 -2.67
N VAL A 37 2.18 -25.55 -1.59
CA VAL A 37 1.00 -26.43 -1.58
C VAL A 37 -0.27 -25.68 -2.00
N SER A 38 -0.41 -24.42 -1.61
CA SER A 38 -1.56 -23.62 -2.00
C SER A 38 -1.53 -23.23 -3.48
N LEU A 39 -0.33 -22.98 -4.05
CA LEU A 39 -0.16 -22.69 -5.48
C LEU A 39 -0.60 -23.84 -6.37
N GLU A 40 -0.44 -25.10 -5.92
CA GLU A 40 -0.91 -26.29 -6.66
C GLU A 40 -2.45 -26.36 -6.77
N LYS A 41 -3.16 -25.73 -5.83
CA LYS A 41 -4.62 -25.70 -5.78
C LYS A 41 -5.25 -24.52 -6.51
N ILE A 42 -4.43 -23.53 -6.88
CA ILE A 42 -4.90 -22.28 -7.52
C ILE A 42 -4.57 -22.35 -9.01
N GLU A 43 -5.60 -22.52 -9.84
CA GLU A 43 -5.42 -22.59 -11.30
C GLU A 43 -4.97 -21.25 -11.88
N ASP A 44 -5.54 -20.16 -11.40
CA ASP A 44 -5.28 -18.83 -11.95
C ASP A 44 -5.28 -17.71 -10.89
N PHE A 45 -4.28 -16.83 -10.94
CA PHE A 45 -4.15 -15.66 -10.06
C PHE A 45 -3.22 -14.61 -10.63
N SER A 46 -3.41 -13.36 -10.20
CA SER A 46 -2.45 -12.27 -10.44
C SER A 46 -1.56 -12.00 -9.22
N ILE A 47 -2.15 -12.03 -8.03
CA ILE A 47 -1.46 -11.72 -6.76
C ILE A 47 -1.91 -12.71 -5.69
N ILE A 48 -0.96 -13.19 -4.90
CA ILE A 48 -1.21 -13.97 -3.69
C ILE A 48 -0.44 -13.37 -2.53
N SER A 49 -1.01 -13.36 -1.32
CA SER A 49 -0.29 -12.98 -0.11
C SER A 49 -0.50 -14.01 1.00
N PRO A 50 0.55 -14.41 1.73
CA PRO A 50 0.40 -15.02 3.03
C PRO A 50 -0.34 -14.10 4.01
N ILE A 51 -1.07 -14.67 4.97
CA ILE A 51 -1.78 -13.89 5.98
C ILE A 51 -0.85 -13.37 7.06
N ASN A 52 -1.08 -12.12 7.52
CA ASN A 52 -0.43 -11.61 8.73
C ASN A 52 -1.00 -12.33 9.97
N GLU A 53 -0.13 -12.79 10.86
CA GLU A 53 -0.53 -13.46 12.10
C GLU A 53 -1.30 -12.56 13.06
N ASP A 54 -1.00 -11.25 13.04
CA ASP A 54 -1.70 -10.31 13.90
C ASP A 54 -3.09 -9.99 13.32
N SER A 55 -4.10 -10.62 13.90
CA SER A 55 -5.50 -10.44 13.50
C SER A 55 -6.04 -9.01 13.71
N ASN A 56 -5.38 -8.20 14.55
CA ASN A 56 -5.74 -6.80 14.75
C ASN A 56 -5.30 -5.93 13.56
N PHE A 57 -4.34 -6.43 12.76
CA PHE A 57 -3.82 -5.75 11.57
C PHE A 57 -3.87 -6.70 10.37
N PRO A 58 -5.09 -7.02 9.87
CA PRO A 58 -5.24 -7.88 8.69
C PRO A 58 -4.60 -7.21 7.48
N ASN A 59 -3.82 -7.97 6.72
CA ASN A 59 -3.12 -7.49 5.53
C ASN A 59 -3.94 -7.65 4.24
N TYR A 60 -5.25 -7.70 4.33
CA TYR A 60 -6.15 -7.82 3.19
C TYR A 60 -7.48 -7.11 3.44
N GLU A 61 -8.18 -6.81 2.35
CA GLU A 61 -9.54 -6.25 2.39
C GLU A 61 -10.49 -7.10 1.55
N ILE A 62 -11.70 -7.31 2.07
CA ILE A 62 -12.83 -7.95 1.37
C ILE A 62 -13.99 -6.96 1.39
N LYS A 63 -14.46 -6.53 0.22
CA LYS A 63 -15.56 -5.56 0.14
C LYS A 63 -16.93 -6.21 0.11
N LYS A 64 -17.14 -7.22 -0.75
CA LYS A 64 -18.40 -8.00 -0.83
C LYS A 64 -18.18 -9.29 -1.63
N ASN A 65 -18.98 -10.35 -1.29
CA ASN A 65 -19.13 -11.56 -2.10
C ASN A 65 -17.81 -12.20 -2.58
N TYR A 66 -16.96 -12.56 -1.63
CA TYR A 66 -15.73 -13.27 -1.94
C TYR A 66 -15.99 -14.74 -2.25
N GLN A 67 -15.24 -15.28 -3.19
CA GLN A 67 -15.21 -16.72 -3.45
C GLN A 67 -14.14 -17.38 -2.56
N LYS A 68 -14.47 -18.53 -2.00
CA LYS A 68 -13.49 -19.40 -1.36
C LYS A 68 -13.14 -20.51 -2.33
N ILE A 69 -11.85 -20.71 -2.58
CA ILE A 69 -11.38 -21.96 -3.20
C ILE A 69 -11.40 -23.08 -2.16
N SER A 70 -10.95 -22.74 -0.93
CA SER A 70 -11.00 -23.59 0.25
C SER A 70 -11.10 -22.72 1.51
N ASP A 71 -11.16 -23.33 2.70
CA ASP A 71 -11.13 -22.55 3.96
C ASP A 71 -9.82 -21.77 4.16
N ASP A 72 -8.74 -22.23 3.52
CA ASP A 72 -7.42 -21.60 3.59
C ASP A 72 -7.12 -20.61 2.46
N ILE A 73 -7.88 -20.63 1.36
CA ILE A 73 -7.63 -19.82 0.15
C ILE A 73 -8.86 -18.99 -0.14
N ILE A 74 -8.75 -17.68 0.07
CA ILE A 74 -9.86 -16.74 -0.04
C ILE A 74 -9.54 -15.67 -1.07
N GLU A 75 -10.46 -15.43 -2.00
CA GLU A 75 -10.38 -14.30 -2.92
C GLU A 75 -10.61 -12.99 -2.14
N VAL A 76 -9.77 -11.97 -2.41
CA VAL A 76 -9.81 -10.67 -1.74
C VAL A 76 -9.75 -9.54 -2.75
N ASP A 77 -10.10 -8.31 -2.32
CA ASP A 77 -10.04 -7.14 -3.20
C ASP A 77 -8.68 -6.43 -3.15
N ASN A 78 -8.00 -6.52 -2.02
CA ASN A 78 -6.72 -5.86 -1.79
C ASN A 78 -5.85 -6.69 -0.84
N VAL A 79 -4.54 -6.60 -1.02
CA VAL A 79 -3.52 -7.10 -0.07
C VAL A 79 -2.48 -6.02 0.15
N ASP A 80 -1.86 -6.04 1.34
CA ASP A 80 -0.83 -5.06 1.68
C ASP A 80 0.49 -5.33 0.96
N GLY A 81 1.20 -4.24 0.65
CA GLY A 81 2.41 -4.27 -0.17
C GLY A 81 3.64 -4.89 0.49
N PHE A 82 3.58 -5.24 1.77
CA PHE A 82 4.74 -5.80 2.48
C PHE A 82 4.99 -7.30 2.19
N SER A 83 4.00 -8.01 1.62
CA SER A 83 4.14 -9.41 1.22
C SER A 83 3.20 -9.73 0.06
N MET A 84 3.74 -9.80 -1.17
CA MET A 84 2.96 -10.04 -2.39
C MET A 84 3.71 -10.97 -3.33
N LEU A 85 3.17 -12.16 -3.62
CA LEU A 85 3.62 -13.00 -4.71
C LEU A 85 2.89 -12.58 -5.99
N ILE A 86 3.63 -12.08 -6.96
CA ILE A 86 3.11 -11.59 -8.24
C ILE A 86 3.31 -12.63 -9.32
N ASN A 87 2.24 -12.99 -10.02
CA ASN A 87 2.30 -13.77 -11.26
C ASN A 87 2.55 -12.82 -12.44
N LYS A 88 3.78 -12.76 -12.92
CA LYS A 88 4.22 -11.80 -13.93
C LYS A 88 3.45 -11.91 -15.26
N SER A 89 2.97 -13.11 -15.61
CA SER A 89 2.23 -13.33 -16.86
C SER A 89 0.89 -12.58 -16.92
N LYS A 90 0.37 -12.12 -15.78
CA LYS A 90 -0.90 -11.40 -15.68
C LYS A 90 -0.78 -9.88 -15.89
N PHE A 91 0.42 -9.36 -16.07
CA PHE A 91 0.66 -7.91 -16.14
C PHE A 91 0.95 -7.37 -17.54
N GLY A 92 1.35 -8.23 -18.47
CA GLY A 92 1.72 -7.80 -19.83
C GLY A 92 2.89 -6.81 -19.81
N ASP A 93 2.84 -5.80 -20.69
CA ASP A 93 3.88 -4.76 -20.81
C ASP A 93 3.70 -3.60 -19.82
N GLU A 94 2.66 -3.63 -18.98
CA GLU A 94 2.40 -2.57 -18.00
C GLU A 94 3.39 -2.63 -16.83
N ASN A 95 3.68 -1.47 -16.25
CA ASN A 95 4.40 -1.41 -14.98
C ASN A 95 3.55 -2.04 -13.88
N TYR A 96 4.20 -2.86 -13.04
CA TYR A 96 3.55 -3.49 -11.89
C TYR A 96 3.01 -2.43 -10.95
N PHE A 97 3.87 -1.56 -10.44
CA PHE A 97 3.49 -0.43 -9.59
C PHE A 97 3.52 0.88 -10.36
N ASP A 98 2.60 1.78 -10.06
CA ASP A 98 2.64 3.15 -10.56
C ASP A 98 3.70 3.94 -9.78
N GLU A 99 4.77 4.33 -10.47
CA GLU A 99 5.94 5.00 -9.87
C GLU A 99 5.67 6.45 -9.42
N ASN A 100 4.51 7.02 -9.78
CA ASN A 100 4.09 8.31 -9.25
C ASN A 100 3.78 8.25 -7.75
N PHE A 101 3.35 7.10 -7.24
CA PHE A 101 3.29 6.86 -5.79
C PHE A 101 4.70 6.70 -5.23
N PHE A 102 5.11 7.61 -4.36
CA PHE A 102 6.35 7.41 -3.62
C PHE A 102 6.13 6.52 -2.40
N LEU A 103 5.01 6.74 -1.70
CA LEU A 103 4.61 6.02 -0.49
C LEU A 103 3.09 6.03 -0.35
N TYR A 104 2.52 4.89 0.05
CA TYR A 104 1.09 4.60 0.27
C TYR A 104 0.24 4.51 -1.00
N LEU A 105 -0.69 3.57 -0.96
CA LEU A 105 -1.69 3.25 -1.97
C LEU A 105 -1.15 2.70 -3.29
N GLU A 106 0.15 2.46 -3.43
CA GLU A 106 0.74 1.80 -4.59
C GLU A 106 0.27 0.35 -4.73
N ASN A 107 0.16 -0.38 -3.62
CA ASN A 107 -0.40 -1.73 -3.59
C ASN A 107 -1.91 -1.73 -3.88
N THR A 108 -2.65 -0.78 -3.29
CA THR A 108 -4.09 -0.64 -3.52
C THR A 108 -4.40 -0.28 -4.98
N ASP A 109 -3.59 0.58 -5.59
CA ASP A 109 -3.66 0.89 -7.03
C ASP A 109 -3.42 -0.35 -7.88
N LEU A 110 -2.39 -1.13 -7.54
CA LEU A 110 -2.06 -2.36 -8.24
C LEU A 110 -3.20 -3.38 -8.16
N CYS A 111 -3.70 -3.65 -6.95
CA CYS A 111 -4.79 -4.58 -6.73
C CYS A 111 -6.06 -4.14 -7.49
N LEU A 112 -6.42 -2.85 -7.42
CA LEU A 112 -7.60 -2.35 -8.13
C LEU A 112 -7.45 -2.49 -9.66
N ARG A 113 -6.27 -2.22 -10.22
CA ARG A 113 -6.02 -2.41 -11.66
C ARG A 113 -6.18 -3.88 -12.08
N GLN A 114 -5.70 -4.82 -11.26
CA GLN A 114 -5.87 -6.25 -11.54
C GLN A 114 -7.35 -6.68 -11.42
N LYS A 115 -8.05 -6.23 -10.39
CA LYS A 115 -9.50 -6.50 -10.25
C LYS A 115 -10.32 -5.95 -11.43
N ASN A 116 -9.99 -4.77 -11.94
CA ASN A 116 -10.64 -4.18 -13.11
C ASN A 116 -10.40 -4.98 -14.41
N LYS A 117 -9.37 -5.81 -14.45
CA LYS A 117 -9.09 -6.78 -15.52
C LYS A 117 -9.73 -8.16 -15.27
N ASN A 118 -10.54 -8.28 -14.21
CA ASN A 118 -11.11 -9.54 -13.71
C ASN A 118 -10.06 -10.56 -13.25
N GLU A 119 -8.85 -10.10 -12.94
CA GLU A 119 -7.81 -10.95 -12.37
C GLU A 119 -8.07 -11.25 -10.89
N LYS A 120 -7.63 -12.41 -10.43
CA LYS A 120 -7.86 -12.91 -9.08
C LYS A 120 -6.72 -12.56 -8.15
N ILE A 121 -7.08 -12.18 -6.93
CA ILE A 121 -6.15 -11.90 -5.83
C ILE A 121 -6.57 -12.77 -4.65
N TYR A 122 -5.60 -13.46 -4.03
CA TYR A 122 -5.89 -14.38 -2.93
C TYR A 122 -5.07 -14.08 -1.69
N ILE A 123 -5.68 -14.36 -0.54
CA ILE A 123 -5.01 -14.47 0.76
C ILE A 123 -4.93 -15.95 1.16
N LEU A 124 -3.78 -16.37 1.67
CA LEU A 124 -3.53 -17.74 2.15
C LEU A 124 -3.50 -17.75 3.66
N LYS A 125 -4.51 -18.36 4.31
CA LYS A 125 -4.61 -18.43 5.76
C LYS A 125 -3.66 -19.46 6.40
N ASN A 126 -3.31 -20.52 5.65
CA ASN A 126 -2.37 -21.53 6.09
C ASN A 126 -0.90 -21.11 5.94
N SER A 127 -0.61 -20.12 5.11
CA SER A 127 0.72 -19.52 4.97
C SER A 127 0.79 -18.23 5.79
N LYS A 128 1.52 -18.25 6.90
CA LYS A 128 1.53 -17.17 7.89
C LYS A 128 2.85 -16.42 7.89
N ILE A 129 2.76 -15.11 8.06
CA ILE A 129 3.90 -14.21 8.22
C ILE A 129 3.63 -13.26 9.40
N LYS A 130 4.68 -12.68 9.95
CA LYS A 130 4.60 -11.63 10.95
C LYS A 130 5.27 -10.37 10.43
N HIS A 131 4.50 -9.30 10.29
CA HIS A 131 5.03 -7.98 9.94
C HIS A 131 5.37 -7.21 11.21
N LEU A 132 6.65 -6.93 11.43
CA LEU A 132 7.11 -6.30 12.66
C LEU A 132 6.74 -4.82 12.74
N GLY A 133 6.52 -4.17 11.59
CA GLY A 133 6.19 -2.75 11.48
C GLY A 133 7.20 -1.85 12.20
N SER A 134 7.46 -0.68 11.71
CA SER A 134 8.19 0.46 12.35
C SER A 134 9.40 0.21 13.29
N TYR A 135 9.85 -1.02 13.50
CA TYR A 135 10.99 -1.34 14.38
C TYR A 135 12.35 -0.88 13.84
N THR A 136 12.40 -0.42 12.61
CA THR A 136 13.67 -0.11 11.90
C THR A 136 14.13 1.34 12.04
N THR A 137 13.38 2.23 12.72
CA THR A 137 13.74 3.65 12.79
C THR A 137 14.23 4.05 14.18
N LYS A 138 15.46 4.57 14.25
CA LYS A 138 15.98 5.24 15.46
C LYS A 138 15.09 6.42 15.84
N GLN A 139 14.91 6.65 17.14
CA GLN A 139 13.98 7.62 17.72
C GLN A 139 14.19 9.07 17.22
N ASP A 140 15.41 9.46 16.87
CA ASP A 140 15.75 10.81 16.39
C ASP A 140 15.25 11.12 14.97
N PHE A 141 15.07 10.09 14.13
CA PHE A 141 14.48 10.24 12.79
C PHE A 141 12.95 10.17 12.78
N SER A 142 12.30 9.85 13.91
CA SER A 142 10.89 9.52 13.96
C SER A 142 9.99 10.67 13.53
N ASN A 143 10.26 11.89 13.98
CA ASN A 143 9.41 13.07 13.69
C ASN A 143 9.46 13.46 12.22
N ASN A 144 10.66 13.49 11.62
CA ASN A 144 10.81 13.85 10.20
C ASN A 144 10.15 12.81 9.29
N LEU A 145 10.33 11.53 9.60
CA LEU A 145 9.67 10.44 8.88
C LEU A 145 8.14 10.52 9.04
N GLU A 146 7.63 10.86 10.21
CA GLU A 146 6.20 11.02 10.43
C GLU A 146 5.64 12.17 9.60
N TYR A 147 6.35 13.29 9.50
CA TYR A 147 5.96 14.43 8.65
C TYR A 147 5.92 14.04 7.18
N VAL A 148 6.95 13.36 6.68
CA VAL A 148 7.02 12.87 5.30
C VAL A 148 5.90 11.85 5.02
N ARG A 149 5.64 10.91 5.94
CA ARG A 149 4.54 9.95 5.85
C ARG A 149 3.17 10.64 5.75
N ASN A 150 2.92 11.64 6.59
CA ASN A 150 1.67 12.39 6.57
C ASN A 150 1.47 13.18 5.27
N TRP A 151 2.54 13.75 4.72
CA TRP A 151 2.50 14.43 3.43
C TRP A 151 2.13 13.46 2.31
N HIS A 152 2.85 12.32 2.22
CA HIS A 152 2.61 11.33 1.16
C HIS A 152 1.25 10.68 1.29
N TRP A 153 0.77 10.39 2.51
CA TRP A 153 -0.56 9.82 2.71
C TRP A 153 -1.64 10.69 2.07
N MET A 154 -1.58 12.00 2.29
CA MET A 154 -2.57 12.92 1.74
C MET A 154 -2.40 13.16 0.25
N TRP A 155 -1.15 13.20 -0.24
CA TRP A 155 -0.85 13.30 -1.66
C TRP A 155 -1.39 12.08 -2.41
N SER A 156 -1.04 10.89 -1.96
CA SER A 156 -1.42 9.62 -2.56
C SER A 156 -2.93 9.40 -2.53
N LYS A 157 -3.60 9.81 -1.44
CA LYS A 157 -5.05 9.70 -1.31
C LYS A 157 -5.80 10.48 -2.41
N PHE A 158 -5.38 11.70 -2.72
CA PHE A 158 -5.99 12.45 -3.81
C PHE A 158 -5.62 11.87 -5.17
N TYR A 159 -4.34 11.58 -5.39
CA TYR A 159 -3.86 11.02 -6.65
C TYR A 159 -4.55 9.71 -7.00
N TYR A 160 -4.67 8.78 -6.06
CA TYR A 160 -5.40 7.52 -6.23
C TYR A 160 -6.86 7.75 -6.65
N ASN A 161 -7.57 8.60 -5.92
CA ASN A 161 -8.96 8.89 -6.26
C ASN A 161 -9.11 9.61 -7.61
N LYS A 162 -8.19 10.51 -7.95
CA LYS A 162 -8.16 11.17 -9.25
C LYS A 162 -7.93 10.18 -10.39
N LYS A 163 -7.00 9.25 -10.22
CA LYS A 163 -6.63 8.23 -11.20
C LYS A 163 -7.80 7.29 -11.50
N HIS A 164 -8.50 6.82 -10.49
CA HIS A 164 -9.53 5.79 -10.63
C HIS A 164 -10.94 6.34 -10.78
N TYR A 165 -11.25 7.51 -10.25
CA TYR A 165 -12.62 8.04 -10.18
C TYR A 165 -12.77 9.47 -10.72
N GLY A 166 -11.71 10.04 -11.27
CA GLY A 166 -11.69 11.39 -11.82
C GLY A 166 -11.47 12.49 -10.79
N TYR A 167 -11.15 13.70 -11.29
CA TYR A 167 -10.73 14.83 -10.47
C TYR A 167 -11.83 15.28 -9.49
N PHE A 168 -13.07 15.45 -9.96
CA PHE A 168 -14.17 15.91 -9.14
C PHE A 168 -14.47 14.95 -7.98
N SER A 169 -14.50 13.65 -8.25
CA SER A 169 -14.67 12.62 -7.22
C SER A 169 -13.51 12.63 -6.20
N ALA A 170 -12.27 12.81 -6.67
CA ALA A 170 -11.13 12.94 -5.78
C ALA A 170 -11.27 14.15 -4.86
N PHE A 171 -11.69 15.28 -5.41
CA PHE A 171 -11.86 16.52 -4.65
C PHE A 171 -12.94 16.34 -3.58
N THR A 172 -14.13 15.86 -3.93
CA THR A 172 -15.23 15.65 -2.97
C THR A 172 -14.85 14.68 -1.85
N LYS A 173 -14.20 13.55 -2.19
CA LYS A 173 -13.74 12.53 -1.22
C LYS A 173 -12.64 13.03 -0.29
N THR A 174 -11.87 14.05 -0.67
CA THR A 174 -10.75 14.55 0.14
C THR A 174 -10.95 15.94 0.72
N PHE A 175 -12.02 16.63 0.35
CA PHE A 175 -12.33 17.99 0.81
C PHE A 175 -12.40 18.12 2.34
N HIS A 176 -13.05 17.17 3.00
CA HIS A 176 -13.10 17.12 4.46
C HIS A 176 -11.70 16.98 5.11
N ASN A 177 -10.76 16.28 4.44
CA ASN A 177 -9.38 16.17 4.91
C ASN A 177 -8.65 17.52 4.80
N LEU A 178 -8.94 18.29 3.73
CA LEU A 178 -8.37 19.63 3.55
C LEU A 178 -8.85 20.58 4.67
N LEU A 179 -10.16 20.64 4.91
CA LEU A 179 -10.72 21.46 5.99
C LEU A 179 -10.21 21.04 7.36
N SER A 180 -10.19 19.73 7.64
CA SER A 180 -9.65 19.20 8.90
C SER A 180 -8.18 19.56 9.09
N ALA A 181 -7.36 19.52 8.03
CA ALA A 181 -5.96 19.91 8.11
C ALA A 181 -5.80 21.41 8.45
N ILE A 182 -6.58 22.29 7.84
CA ILE A 182 -6.55 23.74 8.12
C ILE A 182 -6.98 24.01 9.57
N ILE A 183 -8.14 23.48 9.99
CA ILE A 183 -8.67 23.72 11.33
C ILE A 183 -7.68 23.22 12.41
N LYS A 184 -7.17 22.00 12.25
CA LYS A 184 -6.24 21.41 13.23
C LYS A 184 -4.88 22.10 13.20
N TYR A 185 -4.40 22.56 12.05
CA TYR A 185 -3.20 23.37 11.96
C TYR A 185 -3.34 24.65 12.78
N SER A 186 -4.46 25.39 12.62
CA SER A 186 -4.75 26.63 13.37
C SER A 186 -4.90 26.34 14.87
N PHE A 187 -5.66 25.32 15.23
CA PHE A 187 -5.86 24.90 16.62
C PHE A 187 -4.55 24.59 17.34
N TYR A 188 -3.70 23.75 16.75
CA TYR A 188 -2.41 23.38 17.35
C TYR A 188 -1.36 24.54 17.28
N SER A 189 -1.55 25.51 16.40
CA SER A 189 -0.75 26.74 16.43
C SER A 189 -1.07 27.59 17.67
N ILE A 190 -2.35 27.71 18.04
CA ILE A 190 -2.80 28.44 19.25
C ILE A 190 -2.33 27.71 20.51
N LEU A 191 -2.35 26.38 20.51
CA LEU A 191 -1.90 25.56 21.66
C LEU A 191 -0.37 25.41 21.74
N PHE A 192 0.40 26.06 20.88
CA PHE A 192 1.86 25.97 20.81
C PHE A 192 2.39 24.51 20.68
N ASN A 193 1.56 23.58 20.19
CA ASN A 193 1.97 22.21 19.95
C ASN A 193 2.63 22.08 18.56
N ASN A 194 3.94 22.34 18.52
CA ASN A 194 4.70 22.38 17.26
C ASN A 194 4.70 21.04 16.52
N HIS A 195 4.74 19.92 17.23
CA HIS A 195 4.72 18.60 16.60
C HIS A 195 3.43 18.35 15.83
N LYS A 196 2.26 18.46 16.48
CA LYS A 196 0.96 18.27 15.84
C LYS A 196 0.68 19.32 14.78
N LYS A 197 1.06 20.59 15.01
CA LYS A 197 1.00 21.65 14.00
C LYS A 197 1.70 21.25 12.71
N ASN A 198 2.94 20.74 12.79
CA ASN A 198 3.71 20.32 11.63
C ASN A 198 3.08 19.12 10.91
N ILE A 199 2.52 18.14 11.62
CA ILE A 199 1.77 17.04 11.01
C ILE A 199 0.64 17.58 10.11
N TYR A 200 -0.19 18.48 10.63
CA TYR A 200 -1.32 19.02 9.86
C TYR A 200 -0.89 19.97 8.74
N LYS A 201 0.22 20.71 8.93
CA LYS A 201 0.89 21.44 7.86
C LYS A 201 1.27 20.53 6.70
N MET A 202 1.90 19.38 6.99
CA MET A 202 2.29 18.40 5.98
C MET A 202 1.08 17.77 5.28
N ARG A 203 0.04 17.43 6.03
CA ARG A 203 -1.22 16.95 5.46
C ARG A 203 -1.85 17.95 4.49
N PHE A 204 -1.89 19.21 4.86
CA PHE A 204 -2.39 20.28 3.99
C PHE A 204 -1.58 20.38 2.70
N PHE A 205 -0.25 20.51 2.81
CA PHE A 205 0.60 20.66 1.62
C PHE A 205 0.65 19.42 0.75
N GLY A 206 0.62 18.21 1.33
CA GLY A 206 0.54 16.98 0.56
C GLY A 206 -0.71 16.95 -0.32
N LEU A 207 -1.87 17.24 0.27
CA LEU A 207 -3.13 17.27 -0.46
C LEU A 207 -3.17 18.40 -1.49
N LEU A 208 -2.78 19.63 -1.12
CA LEU A 208 -2.75 20.77 -2.01
C LEU A 208 -1.85 20.52 -3.23
N ASN A 209 -0.65 19.96 -3.04
CA ASN A 209 0.25 19.67 -4.15
C ASN A 209 -0.35 18.63 -5.11
N SER A 210 -1.04 17.61 -4.60
CA SER A 210 -1.72 16.61 -5.42
C SER A 210 -2.90 17.21 -6.20
N ILE A 211 -3.70 18.06 -5.57
CA ILE A 211 -4.78 18.84 -6.22
C ILE A 211 -4.24 19.67 -7.38
N LEU A 212 -3.09 20.34 -7.18
CA LEU A 212 -2.42 21.17 -8.19
C LEU A 212 -1.67 20.34 -9.26
N GLY A 213 -1.73 19.02 -9.21
CA GLY A 213 -1.07 18.12 -10.17
C GLY A 213 0.45 18.06 -10.04
N LYS A 214 1.03 18.54 -8.92
CA LYS A 214 2.47 18.43 -8.68
C LYS A 214 2.87 16.99 -8.34
N LYS A 215 4.07 16.59 -8.77
CA LYS A 215 4.61 15.25 -8.49
C LYS A 215 4.81 15.02 -6.98
N SER A 216 4.88 13.77 -6.59
CA SER A 216 5.21 13.33 -5.24
C SER A 216 6.71 13.54 -4.97
N TYR A 217 7.12 14.76 -4.59
CA TYR A 217 8.53 15.17 -4.55
C TYR A 217 9.17 15.13 -3.17
N LEU A 218 8.38 15.20 -2.08
CA LEU A 218 8.95 15.27 -0.73
C LEU A 218 9.77 14.02 -0.41
N ARG A 219 10.97 14.19 0.13
CA ARG A 219 11.86 13.11 0.55
C ARG A 219 12.27 13.34 1.99
N PRO A 220 12.56 12.27 2.78
CA PRO A 220 13.18 12.41 4.09
C PRO A 220 14.51 13.17 3.93
N GLU A 221 14.78 14.08 4.84
CA GLU A 221 16.11 14.66 4.97
C GLU A 221 17.03 13.62 5.61
N ASN A 222 18.25 13.47 5.07
CA ASN A 222 19.27 12.57 5.57
C ASN A 222 19.88 13.10 6.87
#